data_f0443482bb80d6087950d0646a8b6a52
#
_entry.id   f0443482bb80d6087950d0646a8b6a52
#
_cell.length_a   1.000
_cell.length_b   1.000
_cell.length_c   1.000
_cell.angle_alpha   90.00
_cell.angle_beta   90.00
_cell.angle_gamma   90.00
#
_symmetry.space_group_name_H-M   'P 1'
#
loop_
_entity.id
_entity.type
_entity.pdbx_description
1 polymer ?
#
loop_
_entity_poly.entity_id
_entity_poly.type
_entity_poly.pdbx_seq_one_letter_code
_entity_poly.pdbx_strand_id
1 'polypeptide(L)'
;EPGCTNHKLLPLLDASLLSSDRGGTERGLILEFFNNADLSGAPVLTARTRATELYWLGQVPEGVDARQFSVRCHGWFTPSETGTYIFGLVSAGLSRFFIDGREVIDDWTQQTAGESYYGIGTIEVKATIDLQAGRAYKIAIELSKNAMVPLTAMHLGCLLQLPADALERAARLAAAADVALVCVGLSNEWESEGFDRPDMELVGEQAALIEQVAAANKNTVVILNTGSPITMPWLDQVAAVVQAWYPGQECGNAIADILFGDVTPSGKLSQTFPARLEDNPAFINYPGENGRVYYGEGLFVGYHYYEKKDIAPLFPFGFGLSYTTFGYSNLRLSSTQIGPDDTLSVMVDVTNTGQRVGKEVVQLYVQDATSSLLRPNKELKSFAKVQLVPGETKTVTQSIARDALAYYDDLAQQWVAEAGEFVALVGSSSQDIRATATFTLTTTSRW
;
A
#
# COMPACT_ATOMS: atom_id res chain seq x y z
N GLU A 1 12.70 8.37 -16.63
CA GLU A 1 12.31 9.77 -16.55
C GLU A 1 11.23 9.94 -15.49
N PRO A 2 11.43 10.75 -14.44
CA PRO A 2 10.38 11.08 -13.49
C PRO A 2 9.39 12.04 -14.13
N GLY A 3 8.13 11.64 -14.23
CA GLY A 3 7.06 12.49 -14.76
C GLY A 3 6.38 13.35 -13.71
N CYS A 4 6.28 12.84 -12.48
CA CYS A 4 5.66 13.52 -11.34
C CYS A 4 6.26 12.99 -10.01
N THR A 5 5.82 13.56 -8.90
CA THR A 5 6.14 13.07 -7.54
C THR A 5 4.89 12.55 -6.84
N ASN A 6 5.06 11.60 -5.92
CA ASN A 6 4.01 11.08 -5.05
C ASN A 6 4.24 11.42 -3.56
N HIS A 7 5.17 12.31 -3.25
CA HIS A 7 5.48 12.68 -1.88
C HIS A 7 4.43 13.63 -1.27
N LYS A 8 4.02 13.36 -0.04
CA LYS A 8 3.20 14.27 0.79
C LYS A 8 4.09 15.35 1.42
N LEU A 9 5.22 14.92 2.00
CA LEU A 9 6.32 15.77 2.41
C LEU A 9 7.49 15.57 1.44
N LEU A 10 8.36 16.55 1.29
CA LEU A 10 9.56 16.36 0.48
C LEU A 10 10.41 15.21 1.05
N PRO A 11 11.01 14.35 0.20
CA PRO A 11 11.79 13.21 0.66
C PRO A 11 13.01 13.67 1.46
N LEU A 12 13.41 12.90 2.47
CA LEU A 12 14.63 13.15 3.24
C LEU A 12 15.84 13.33 2.31
N LEU A 13 16.78 14.15 2.73
CA LEU A 13 18.04 14.32 2.00
C LEU A 13 18.77 12.96 1.90
N ASP A 14 19.23 12.64 0.69
CA ASP A 14 20.02 11.42 0.47
C ASP A 14 21.28 11.44 1.34
N ALA A 15 21.40 10.47 2.23
CA ALA A 15 22.52 10.33 3.15
C ALA A 15 23.88 10.22 2.44
N SER A 16 23.90 9.78 1.18
CA SER A 16 25.12 9.70 0.37
C SER A 16 25.66 11.07 -0.05
N LEU A 17 24.80 12.09 -0.04
CA LEU A 17 25.13 13.49 -0.37
C LEU A 17 25.48 14.34 0.86
N LEU A 18 25.43 13.73 2.08
CA LEU A 18 25.67 14.39 3.35
C LEU A 18 27.05 14.04 3.92
N SER A 19 27.77 15.04 4.44
CA SER A 19 29.06 14.85 5.10
C SER A 19 29.26 15.83 6.27
N SER A 20 30.04 15.42 7.28
CA SER A 20 30.40 16.29 8.39
C SER A 20 31.58 17.23 8.06
N ASP A 21 32.34 16.92 7.02
CA ASP A 21 33.45 17.73 6.52
C ASP A 21 33.19 18.23 5.09
N ARG A 22 33.78 19.36 4.72
CA ARG A 22 33.65 19.97 3.39
C ARG A 22 34.19 19.10 2.26
N GLY A 23 35.12 18.21 2.56
CA GLY A 23 35.74 17.32 1.60
C GLY A 23 34.91 16.08 1.26
N GLY A 24 33.79 15.85 1.98
CA GLY A 24 32.93 14.71 1.76
C GLY A 24 33.50 13.36 2.20
N THR A 25 34.56 13.37 3.03
CA THR A 25 35.27 12.16 3.46
C THR A 25 34.55 11.48 4.64
N GLU A 26 33.93 12.26 5.50
CA GLU A 26 33.20 11.79 6.68
C GLU A 26 31.69 11.88 6.47
N ARG A 27 31.04 10.76 6.26
CA ARG A 27 29.60 10.69 5.96
C ARG A 27 28.72 11.08 7.15
N GLY A 28 27.61 11.77 6.84
CA GLY A 28 26.57 12.19 7.78
C GLY A 28 26.78 13.59 8.34
N LEU A 29 25.94 13.98 9.28
CA LEU A 29 25.88 15.30 9.91
C LEU A 29 26.27 15.21 11.39
N ILE A 30 26.68 16.34 11.98
CA ILE A 30 26.97 16.47 13.40
C ILE A 30 25.71 16.97 14.11
N LEU A 31 25.37 16.34 15.23
CA LEU A 31 24.32 16.76 16.16
C LEU A 31 24.97 17.33 17.42
N GLU A 32 24.66 18.57 17.75
CA GLU A 32 25.06 19.24 19.00
C GLU A 32 23.81 19.48 19.85
N PHE A 33 23.79 18.95 21.07
CA PHE A 33 22.70 19.14 22.03
C PHE A 33 23.05 20.18 23.08
N PHE A 34 22.07 21.02 23.43
CA PHE A 34 22.19 22.07 24.44
C PHE A 34 21.04 21.92 25.44
N ASN A 35 21.32 22.03 26.76
CA ASN A 35 20.29 22.03 27.82
C ASN A 35 19.69 23.43 28.02
N ASN A 36 19.31 24.05 26.91
CA ASN A 36 18.60 25.36 26.87
C ASN A 36 17.77 25.45 25.58
N ALA A 37 17.00 26.53 25.42
CA ALA A 37 16.12 26.71 24.28
C ALA A 37 16.74 27.51 23.13
N ASP A 38 17.90 28.15 23.33
CA ASP A 38 18.47 29.15 22.44
C ASP A 38 19.82 28.76 21.81
N LEU A 39 20.23 27.50 21.98
CA LEU A 39 21.49 26.94 21.44
C LEU A 39 22.75 27.65 21.95
N SER A 40 22.66 28.32 23.11
CA SER A 40 23.77 29.09 23.69
C SER A 40 24.77 28.22 24.45
N GLY A 41 26.02 28.69 24.54
CA GLY A 41 27.09 28.02 25.28
C GLY A 41 27.71 26.84 24.53
N ALA A 42 28.35 25.94 25.29
CA ALA A 42 28.95 24.73 24.75
C ALA A 42 27.89 23.61 24.69
N PRO A 43 27.90 22.72 23.67
CA PRO A 43 27.03 21.58 23.61
C PRO A 43 27.32 20.59 24.77
N VAL A 44 26.28 20.05 25.38
CA VAL A 44 26.39 19.02 26.44
C VAL A 44 26.67 17.63 25.87
N LEU A 45 26.32 17.44 24.61
CA LEU A 45 26.57 16.20 23.88
C LEU A 45 26.77 16.52 22.39
N THR A 46 27.73 15.83 21.79
CA THR A 46 27.91 15.81 20.32
C THR A 46 27.76 14.37 19.82
N ALA A 47 26.96 14.21 18.80
CA ALA A 47 26.69 12.91 18.16
C ALA A 47 26.74 13.04 16.63
N ARG A 48 26.49 11.93 15.91
CA ARG A 48 26.40 11.91 14.44
C ARG A 48 25.09 11.29 13.99
N THR A 49 24.58 11.75 12.86
CA THR A 49 23.41 11.17 12.18
C THR A 49 23.64 11.10 10.68
N ARG A 50 22.96 10.20 10.01
CA ARG A 50 22.87 10.15 8.54
C ARG A 50 21.47 10.54 8.04
N ALA A 51 20.53 10.74 8.96
CA ALA A 51 19.17 11.12 8.66
C ALA A 51 18.94 12.61 8.88
N THR A 52 18.08 13.21 8.08
CA THR A 52 17.54 14.56 8.25
C THR A 52 16.14 14.54 8.85
N GLU A 53 15.73 13.41 9.39
CA GLU A 53 14.62 13.24 10.30
C GLU A 53 15.15 12.93 11.69
N LEU A 54 14.71 13.70 12.69
CA LEU A 54 15.07 13.55 14.09
C LEU A 54 13.78 13.45 14.92
N TYR A 55 13.77 12.54 15.90
CA TYR A 55 12.56 12.22 16.64
C TYR A 55 12.87 11.81 18.08
N TRP A 56 12.29 12.50 19.07
CA TRP A 56 12.43 12.21 20.50
C TRP A 56 11.07 12.28 21.18
N LEU A 57 10.53 11.15 21.62
CA LEU A 57 9.30 11.05 22.38
C LEU A 57 9.61 10.70 23.84
N GLY A 58 9.74 11.73 24.69
CA GLY A 58 9.99 11.58 26.13
C GLY A 58 11.37 11.04 26.52
N GLN A 59 12.09 10.41 25.61
CA GLN A 59 13.44 9.89 25.81
C GLN A 59 14.44 10.69 24.97
N VAL A 60 15.51 11.12 25.59
CA VAL A 60 16.63 11.86 24.95
C VAL A 60 17.94 11.15 25.29
N PRO A 61 19.03 11.43 24.58
CA PRO A 61 20.34 10.89 24.92
C PRO A 61 20.77 11.23 26.35
N GLU A 62 21.62 10.39 26.95
CA GLU A 62 22.18 10.61 28.28
C GLU A 62 22.91 11.96 28.36
N GLY A 63 22.67 12.72 29.43
CA GLY A 63 23.21 14.06 29.65
C GLY A 63 22.35 15.20 29.06
N VAL A 64 21.33 14.92 28.27
CA VAL A 64 20.39 15.91 27.74
C VAL A 64 19.16 16.04 28.67
N ASP A 65 18.75 17.27 28.98
CA ASP A 65 17.53 17.50 29.79
C ASP A 65 16.27 17.30 28.92
N ALA A 66 15.54 16.21 29.13
CA ALA A 66 14.32 15.90 28.39
C ALA A 66 13.22 16.96 28.49
N ARG A 67 13.26 17.84 29.49
CA ARG A 67 12.27 18.91 29.68
C ARG A 67 12.58 20.15 28.84
N GLN A 68 13.86 20.46 28.64
CA GLN A 68 14.30 21.64 27.90
C GLN A 68 15.63 21.39 27.21
N PHE A 69 15.62 21.26 25.89
CA PHE A 69 16.83 21.14 25.09
C PHE A 69 16.64 21.77 23.72
N SER A 70 17.73 22.06 23.07
CA SER A 70 17.79 22.42 21.67
C SER A 70 18.88 21.61 20.96
N VAL A 71 18.79 21.52 19.64
CA VAL A 71 19.67 20.72 18.80
C VAL A 71 20.10 21.56 17.60
N ARG A 72 21.40 21.56 17.30
CA ARG A 72 21.94 22.00 16.02
C ARG A 72 22.44 20.78 15.26
N CYS A 73 21.82 20.50 14.10
CA CYS A 73 22.26 19.47 13.16
C CYS A 73 22.98 20.19 12.00
N HIS A 74 24.27 19.92 11.78
CA HIS A 74 25.02 20.65 10.77
C HIS A 74 26.04 19.80 10.03
N GLY A 75 26.42 20.25 8.84
CA GLY A 75 27.42 19.61 7.99
C GLY A 75 27.40 20.21 6.58
N TRP A 76 27.55 19.34 5.60
CA TRP A 76 27.64 19.71 4.20
C TRP A 76 26.73 18.87 3.36
N PHE A 77 26.05 19.49 2.39
CA PHE A 77 25.25 18.87 1.34
C PHE A 77 25.94 19.13 -0.01
N THR A 78 26.20 18.05 -0.76
CA THR A 78 26.81 18.14 -2.08
C THR A 78 25.84 17.55 -3.11
N PRO A 79 25.07 18.39 -3.82
CA PRO A 79 24.09 17.92 -4.80
C PRO A 79 24.78 17.21 -5.97
N SER A 80 24.13 16.18 -6.49
CA SER A 80 24.58 15.41 -7.67
C SER A 80 24.26 16.10 -8.99
N GLU A 81 23.27 16.99 -9.01
CA GLU A 81 22.80 17.70 -10.20
C GLU A 81 22.74 19.20 -9.97
N THR A 82 22.91 19.98 -11.05
CA THR A 82 22.70 21.42 -11.02
C THR A 82 21.24 21.73 -11.31
N GLY A 83 20.61 22.57 -10.49
CA GLY A 83 19.21 22.96 -10.69
C GLY A 83 18.64 23.68 -9.48
N THR A 84 17.35 23.96 -9.56
CA THR A 84 16.56 24.52 -8.48
C THR A 84 16.15 23.39 -7.54
N TYR A 85 16.55 23.44 -6.29
CA TYR A 85 16.15 22.49 -5.25
C TYR A 85 15.06 23.11 -4.39
N ILE A 86 14.07 22.31 -4.04
CA ILE A 86 13.02 22.64 -3.09
C ILE A 86 13.39 21.97 -1.78
N PHE A 87 13.55 22.75 -0.70
CA PHE A 87 13.68 22.24 0.66
C PHE A 87 12.38 22.44 1.40
N GLY A 88 12.03 21.46 2.26
CA GLY A 88 10.83 21.49 3.11
C GLY A 88 11.20 21.12 4.54
N LEU A 89 10.70 21.89 5.50
CA LEU A 89 10.92 21.68 6.93
C LEU A 89 9.59 21.55 7.64
N VAL A 90 9.46 20.46 8.42
CA VAL A 90 8.34 20.21 9.32
C VAL A 90 8.90 19.93 10.70
N SER A 91 8.27 20.43 11.75
CA SER A 91 8.74 20.16 13.10
C SER A 91 7.62 20.05 14.14
N ALA A 92 7.91 19.34 15.22
CA ALA A 92 7.27 19.44 16.51
C ALA A 92 8.26 20.08 17.49
N GLY A 93 8.26 21.40 17.54
CA GLY A 93 9.23 22.28 18.17
C GLY A 93 9.46 23.50 17.29
N LEU A 94 10.28 24.45 17.72
CA LEU A 94 10.68 25.59 16.89
C LEU A 94 11.86 25.18 16.02
N SER A 95 11.79 25.40 14.72
CA SER A 95 12.87 24.98 13.80
C SER A 95 13.19 26.01 12.74
N ARG A 96 14.42 25.95 12.22
CA ARG A 96 14.88 26.79 11.11
C ARG A 96 16.03 26.13 10.36
N PHE A 97 16.15 26.46 9.08
CA PHE A 97 17.13 25.86 8.19
C PHE A 97 18.00 26.90 7.51
N PHE A 98 19.30 26.62 7.44
CA PHE A 98 20.32 27.51 6.89
C PHE A 98 21.15 26.83 5.80
N ILE A 99 21.49 27.57 4.75
CA ILE A 99 22.46 27.17 3.74
C ILE A 99 23.54 28.29 3.63
N ASP A 100 24.82 27.91 3.73
CA ASP A 100 25.98 28.82 3.72
C ASP A 100 25.83 29.99 4.74
N GLY A 101 25.17 29.74 5.87
CA GLY A 101 24.92 30.71 6.94
C GLY A 101 23.74 31.67 6.70
N ARG A 102 23.06 31.55 5.55
CA ARG A 102 21.82 32.29 5.28
C ARG A 102 20.63 31.44 5.74
N GLU A 103 19.73 32.03 6.50
CA GLU A 103 18.43 31.41 6.83
C GLU A 103 17.59 31.29 5.55
N VAL A 104 17.16 30.06 5.28
CA VAL A 104 16.38 29.69 4.08
C VAL A 104 14.94 29.38 4.45
N ILE A 105 14.72 28.73 5.61
CA ILE A 105 13.39 28.43 6.15
C ILE A 105 13.36 28.88 7.61
N ASP A 106 12.35 29.68 7.95
CA ASP A 106 12.00 30.08 9.32
C ASP A 106 10.66 29.44 9.71
N ASP A 107 10.73 28.42 10.54
CA ASP A 107 9.60 27.79 11.25
C ASP A 107 9.85 27.93 12.77
N TRP A 108 10.51 29.04 13.17
CA TRP A 108 10.88 29.40 14.52
C TRP A 108 10.10 30.58 15.06
N THR A 109 10.02 31.64 14.27
CA THR A 109 9.39 32.91 14.67
C THR A 109 7.87 32.88 14.51
N GLN A 110 7.38 32.20 13.49
CA GLN A 110 5.95 32.02 13.24
C GLN A 110 5.69 30.61 12.69
N GLN A 111 4.86 29.84 13.37
CA GLN A 111 4.49 28.49 12.98
C GLN A 111 3.01 28.41 12.60
N THR A 112 2.72 27.57 11.62
CA THR A 112 1.37 27.17 11.25
C THR A 112 1.19 25.70 11.65
N ALA A 113 0.19 25.43 12.52
CA ALA A 113 -0.13 24.06 12.92
C ALA A 113 -0.52 23.20 11.69
N GLY A 114 -0.07 21.95 11.69
CA GLY A 114 -0.32 20.95 10.64
C GLY A 114 -0.73 19.61 11.22
N GLU A 115 -0.97 18.65 10.34
CA GLU A 115 -1.34 17.28 10.71
C GLU A 115 -0.13 16.40 11.05
N SER A 116 1.09 16.87 10.77
CA SER A 116 2.33 16.12 11.01
C SER A 116 2.50 15.80 12.49
N TYR A 117 3.19 14.70 12.77
CA TYR A 117 3.50 14.28 14.13
C TYR A 117 2.25 14.19 15.04
N TYR A 118 1.21 13.49 14.56
CA TYR A 118 -0.05 13.29 15.27
C TYR A 118 -0.84 14.60 15.56
N GLY A 119 -0.71 15.58 14.65
CA GLY A 119 -1.40 16.87 14.80
C GLY A 119 -0.74 17.86 15.74
N ILE A 120 0.47 17.56 16.25
CA ILE A 120 1.26 18.47 17.10
C ILE A 120 2.43 19.15 16.39
N GLY A 121 2.64 18.81 15.11
CA GLY A 121 3.67 19.43 14.26
C GLY A 121 3.12 20.58 13.43
N THR A 122 4.01 21.13 12.60
CA THR A 122 3.70 22.20 11.66
C THR A 122 3.30 21.69 10.29
N ILE A 123 2.74 22.55 9.43
CA ILE A 123 2.73 22.33 7.99
C ILE A 123 4.17 22.36 7.46
N GLU A 124 4.39 21.75 6.29
CA GLU A 124 5.71 21.83 5.63
C GLU A 124 5.96 23.25 5.09
N VAL A 125 6.97 23.92 5.64
CA VAL A 125 7.44 25.22 5.14
C VAL A 125 8.48 24.98 4.06
N LYS A 126 8.24 25.49 2.85
CA LYS A 126 9.08 25.25 1.67
C LYS A 126 9.85 26.49 1.24
N ALA A 127 11.06 26.25 0.75
CA ALA A 127 11.89 27.28 0.09
C ALA A 127 12.65 26.68 -1.09
N THR A 128 12.94 27.50 -2.09
CA THR A 128 13.69 27.11 -3.29
C THR A 128 15.04 27.80 -3.34
N ILE A 129 16.05 27.06 -3.83
CA ILE A 129 17.40 27.58 -4.00
C ILE A 129 18.09 26.90 -5.19
N ASP A 130 18.84 27.68 -5.97
CA ASP A 130 19.64 27.15 -7.07
C ASP A 130 20.99 26.64 -6.53
N LEU A 131 21.27 25.36 -6.80
CA LEU A 131 22.48 24.68 -6.38
C LEU A 131 23.24 24.13 -7.59
N GLN A 132 24.56 23.98 -7.44
CA GLN A 132 25.46 23.46 -8.49
C GLN A 132 25.97 22.07 -8.11
N ALA A 133 25.92 21.14 -9.05
CA ALA A 133 26.44 19.79 -8.89
C ALA A 133 27.91 19.80 -8.40
N GLY A 134 28.22 18.95 -7.43
CA GLY A 134 29.57 18.77 -6.90
C GLY A 134 30.08 19.90 -6.01
N ARG A 135 29.36 21.01 -5.86
CA ARG A 135 29.70 22.06 -4.89
C ARG A 135 29.16 21.69 -3.52
N ALA A 136 30.04 21.70 -2.50
CA ALA A 136 29.65 21.51 -1.12
C ALA A 136 29.06 22.79 -0.51
N TYR A 137 27.81 22.70 -0.03
CA TYR A 137 27.08 23.76 0.66
C TYR A 137 27.02 23.44 2.15
N LYS A 138 27.38 24.40 3.01
CA LYS A 138 27.25 24.23 4.45
C LYS A 138 25.77 24.30 4.82
N ILE A 139 25.24 23.24 5.44
CA ILE A 139 23.86 23.21 5.95
C ILE A 139 23.85 23.21 7.47
N ALA A 140 22.82 23.83 8.04
CA ALA A 140 22.53 23.74 9.47
C ALA A 140 21.03 23.80 9.70
N ILE A 141 20.53 22.92 10.56
CA ILE A 141 19.15 22.88 11.04
C ILE A 141 19.21 23.12 12.53
N GLU A 142 18.39 24.02 13.01
CA GLU A 142 18.26 24.29 14.45
C GLU A 142 16.84 23.91 14.88
N LEU A 143 16.74 23.21 16.00
CA LEU A 143 15.50 22.75 16.58
C LEU A 143 15.50 23.04 18.08
N SER A 144 14.43 23.63 18.59
CA SER A 144 14.22 23.85 20.02
C SER A 144 12.93 23.17 20.47
N LYS A 145 13.04 22.45 21.59
CA LYS A 145 11.89 21.78 22.19
C LYS A 145 10.82 22.77 22.63
N ASN A 146 9.57 22.51 22.23
CA ASN A 146 8.42 23.14 22.85
C ASN A 146 8.12 22.44 24.19
N ALA A 147 8.21 23.18 25.30
CA ALA A 147 8.01 22.64 26.64
C ALA A 147 6.60 22.09 26.90
N MET A 148 5.62 22.44 26.06
CA MET A 148 4.21 22.07 26.23
C MET A 148 3.87 20.66 25.68
N VAL A 149 4.73 20.05 24.88
CA VAL A 149 4.49 18.75 24.23
C VAL A 149 5.62 17.77 24.52
N PRO A 150 5.30 16.45 24.68
CA PRO A 150 6.31 15.45 24.99
C PRO A 150 7.19 15.09 23.78
N LEU A 151 6.73 15.35 22.56
CA LEU A 151 7.44 15.06 21.32
C LEU A 151 8.29 16.27 20.88
N THR A 152 9.51 15.99 20.47
CA THR A 152 10.36 16.93 19.73
C THR A 152 10.84 16.21 18.48
N ALA A 153 10.51 16.76 17.33
CA ALA A 153 10.83 16.13 16.06
C ALA A 153 11.04 17.16 14.96
N MET A 154 11.77 16.79 13.94
CA MET A 154 11.87 17.54 12.69
C MET A 154 12.11 16.62 11.52
N HIS A 155 11.64 17.03 10.36
CA HIS A 155 11.88 16.42 9.06
C HIS A 155 12.35 17.52 8.10
N LEU A 156 13.60 17.44 7.62
CA LEU A 156 14.09 18.26 6.52
C LEU A 156 14.12 17.42 5.27
N GLY A 157 13.24 17.76 4.33
CA GLY A 157 13.15 17.16 3.00
C GLY A 157 13.85 18.01 1.94
N CYS A 158 14.19 17.36 0.81
CA CYS A 158 14.77 18.03 -0.36
C CYS A 158 14.42 17.29 -1.63
N LEU A 159 14.06 18.04 -2.67
CA LEU A 159 13.79 17.50 -4.01
C LEU A 159 14.35 18.46 -5.06
N LEU A 160 15.02 17.92 -6.10
CA LEU A 160 15.30 18.69 -7.31
C LEU A 160 13.96 18.97 -8.01
N GLN A 161 13.67 20.23 -8.28
CA GLN A 161 12.42 20.64 -8.93
C GLN A 161 12.31 19.99 -10.31
N LEU A 162 11.22 19.28 -10.54
CA LEU A 162 10.94 18.72 -11.85
C LEU A 162 10.73 19.84 -12.88
N PRO A 163 11.14 19.61 -14.13
CA PRO A 163 10.82 20.53 -15.23
C PRO A 163 9.30 20.72 -15.38
N ALA A 164 8.88 21.93 -15.74
CA ALA A 164 7.46 22.21 -15.94
C ALA A 164 6.80 21.35 -17.04
N ASP A 165 7.61 20.79 -17.97
CA ASP A 165 7.18 19.88 -19.03
C ASP A 165 7.50 18.39 -18.72
N ALA A 166 7.57 18.00 -17.45
CA ALA A 166 7.98 16.64 -17.04
C ALA A 166 7.02 15.57 -17.60
N LEU A 167 5.72 15.79 -17.56
CA LEU A 167 4.72 14.86 -18.12
C LEU A 167 4.87 14.72 -19.64
N GLU A 168 5.04 15.81 -20.35
CA GLU A 168 5.26 15.82 -21.80
C GLU A 168 6.58 15.16 -22.19
N ARG A 169 7.63 15.31 -21.37
CA ARG A 169 8.92 14.62 -21.55
C ARG A 169 8.75 13.11 -21.40
N ALA A 170 8.04 12.66 -20.37
CA ALA A 170 7.72 11.25 -20.18
C ALA A 170 6.94 10.69 -21.36
N ALA A 171 5.92 11.40 -21.84
CA ALA A 171 5.12 11.01 -23.01
C ALA A 171 5.97 10.95 -24.29
N ARG A 172 6.85 11.93 -24.53
CA ARG A 172 7.77 11.92 -25.70
C ARG A 172 8.74 10.74 -25.64
N LEU A 173 9.25 10.39 -24.46
CA LEU A 173 10.12 9.23 -24.29
C LEU A 173 9.37 7.92 -24.58
N ALA A 174 8.14 7.81 -24.06
CA ALA A 174 7.28 6.66 -24.29
C ALA A 174 6.91 6.48 -25.77
N ALA A 175 6.68 7.57 -26.52
CA ALA A 175 6.40 7.53 -27.94
C ALA A 175 7.55 6.95 -28.79
N ALA A 176 8.78 7.04 -28.29
CA ALA A 176 9.98 6.51 -28.96
C ALA A 176 10.35 5.08 -28.56
N ALA A 177 9.63 4.49 -27.60
CA ALA A 177 9.89 3.16 -27.07
C ALA A 177 8.91 2.12 -27.63
N ASP A 178 9.34 0.85 -27.69
CA ASP A 178 8.47 -0.27 -28.08
C ASP A 178 7.41 -0.57 -27.01
N VAL A 179 7.77 -0.39 -25.73
CA VAL A 179 6.93 -0.60 -24.56
C VAL A 179 7.21 0.51 -23.55
N ALA A 180 6.18 1.06 -22.95
CA ALA A 180 6.30 2.01 -21.85
C ALA A 180 5.90 1.33 -20.52
N LEU A 181 6.77 1.40 -19.52
CA LEU A 181 6.49 0.94 -18.15
C LEU A 181 6.27 2.17 -17.28
N VAL A 182 5.06 2.29 -16.71
CA VAL A 182 4.69 3.40 -15.81
C VAL A 182 4.58 2.86 -14.40
N CYS A 183 5.58 3.17 -13.57
CA CYS A 183 5.58 2.79 -12.15
C CYS A 183 4.95 3.92 -11.33
N VAL A 184 3.85 3.64 -10.67
CA VAL A 184 3.10 4.59 -9.84
C VAL A 184 2.66 3.91 -8.55
N GLY A 185 2.28 4.69 -7.56
CA GLY A 185 1.80 4.12 -6.31
C GLY A 185 1.79 5.11 -5.16
N LEU A 186 1.67 4.54 -3.99
CA LEU A 186 1.55 5.24 -2.71
C LEU A 186 2.74 4.87 -1.83
N SER A 187 3.06 5.74 -0.89
CA SER A 187 4.07 5.53 0.14
C SER A 187 3.40 5.43 1.51
N ASN A 188 4.19 5.17 2.56
CA ASN A 188 3.73 5.23 3.96
C ASN A 188 3.24 6.62 4.40
N GLU A 189 3.49 7.65 3.60
CA GLU A 189 2.94 8.99 3.82
C GLU A 189 1.45 9.08 3.46
N TRP A 190 0.97 8.15 2.60
CA TRP A 190 -0.41 8.09 2.11
C TRP A 190 -1.19 6.90 2.63
N GLU A 191 -0.51 5.78 2.90
CA GLU A 191 -1.10 4.56 3.48
C GLU A 191 -0.36 4.22 4.77
N SER A 192 -1.02 4.36 5.91
CA SER A 192 -0.47 4.17 7.25
C SER A 192 -1.53 3.64 8.20
N GLU A 193 -1.11 2.96 9.28
CA GLU A 193 -1.99 2.60 10.39
C GLU A 193 -2.55 3.85 11.11
N GLY A 194 -1.79 4.95 11.11
CA GLY A 194 -2.10 6.15 11.89
C GLY A 194 -3.18 7.06 11.31
N PHE A 195 -3.59 6.84 10.06
CA PHE A 195 -4.62 7.66 9.40
C PHE A 195 -5.22 6.93 8.19
N ASP A 196 -6.42 7.37 7.81
CA ASP A 196 -7.14 6.81 6.66
C ASP A 196 -6.98 7.71 5.43
N ARG A 197 -7.06 7.08 4.26
CA ARG A 197 -7.12 7.81 3.00
C ARG A 197 -8.51 8.41 2.79
N PRO A 198 -8.61 9.68 2.35
CA PRO A 198 -9.90 10.33 2.10
C PRO A 198 -10.60 9.83 0.83
N ASP A 199 -9.84 9.23 -0.09
CA ASP A 199 -10.29 8.79 -1.42
C ASP A 199 -9.52 7.54 -1.88
N MET A 200 -9.82 7.08 -3.09
CA MET A 200 -9.16 5.95 -3.76
C MET A 200 -8.30 6.41 -4.95
N GLU A 201 -8.01 7.70 -5.05
CA GLU A 201 -7.25 8.24 -6.19
C GLU A 201 -5.74 7.97 -6.04
N LEU A 202 -5.04 7.91 -7.16
CA LEU A 202 -3.60 8.07 -7.19
C LEU A 202 -3.24 9.51 -6.86
N VAL A 203 -2.25 9.71 -5.99
CA VAL A 203 -1.88 11.04 -5.50
C VAL A 203 -1.15 11.86 -6.55
N GLY A 204 -1.30 13.18 -6.49
CA GLY A 204 -0.63 14.12 -7.38
C GLY A 204 -1.01 13.93 -8.84
N GLU A 205 -0.04 13.97 -9.73
CA GLU A 205 -0.24 13.91 -11.19
C GLU A 205 -0.07 12.50 -11.78
N GLN A 206 -0.06 11.45 -10.95
CA GLN A 206 0.20 10.07 -11.41
C GLN A 206 -0.84 9.58 -12.42
N ALA A 207 -2.13 9.92 -12.24
CA ALA A 207 -3.18 9.56 -13.20
C ALA A 207 -2.94 10.27 -14.55
N ALA A 208 -2.62 11.56 -14.53
CA ALA A 208 -2.30 12.33 -15.74
C ALA A 208 -1.05 11.79 -16.46
N LEU A 209 -0.04 11.35 -15.70
CA LEU A 209 1.15 10.67 -16.25
C LEU A 209 0.76 9.40 -17.02
N ILE A 210 -0.07 8.54 -16.42
CA ILE A 210 -0.54 7.31 -17.08
C ILE A 210 -1.29 7.66 -18.37
N GLU A 211 -2.23 8.59 -18.31
CA GLU A 211 -3.05 8.99 -19.46
C GLU A 211 -2.19 9.54 -20.61
N GLN A 212 -1.25 10.44 -20.33
CA GLN A 212 -0.37 11.02 -21.34
C GLN A 212 0.57 9.98 -21.95
N VAL A 213 1.14 9.09 -21.14
CA VAL A 213 2.01 8.00 -21.63
C VAL A 213 1.20 7.01 -22.47
N ALA A 214 0.01 6.60 -22.02
CA ALA A 214 -0.86 5.67 -22.76
C ALA A 214 -1.39 6.25 -24.07
N ALA A 215 -1.63 7.57 -24.11
CA ALA A 215 -1.96 8.26 -25.35
C ALA A 215 -0.81 8.24 -26.36
N ALA A 216 0.44 8.36 -25.88
CA ALA A 216 1.64 8.37 -26.69
C ALA A 216 2.10 6.96 -27.12
N ASN A 217 1.87 5.94 -26.29
CA ASN A 217 2.27 4.55 -26.56
C ASN A 217 1.18 3.58 -26.09
N LYS A 218 0.57 2.84 -27.03
CA LYS A 218 -0.51 1.87 -26.73
C LYS A 218 0.00 0.61 -26.03
N ASN A 219 1.31 0.32 -26.07
CA ASN A 219 1.94 -0.76 -25.33
C ASN A 219 2.37 -0.30 -23.92
N THR A 220 1.52 0.45 -23.25
CA THR A 220 1.79 0.92 -21.88
C THR A 220 1.37 -0.12 -20.87
N VAL A 221 2.28 -0.48 -19.97
CA VAL A 221 2.05 -1.33 -18.80
C VAL A 221 2.17 -0.48 -17.55
N VAL A 222 1.13 -0.48 -16.72
CA VAL A 222 1.12 0.22 -15.44
C VAL A 222 1.47 -0.74 -14.31
N ILE A 223 2.43 -0.36 -13.49
CA ILE A 223 2.86 -1.10 -12.31
C ILE A 223 2.41 -0.31 -11.08
N LEU A 224 1.48 -0.89 -10.32
CA LEU A 224 0.89 -0.28 -9.14
C LEU A 224 1.57 -0.78 -7.88
N ASN A 225 2.15 0.13 -7.11
CA ASN A 225 2.70 -0.12 -5.79
C ASN A 225 1.79 0.54 -4.74
N THR A 226 0.68 -0.13 -4.41
CA THR A 226 -0.35 0.32 -3.47
C THR A 226 -0.76 -0.80 -2.55
N GLY A 227 -1.10 -0.51 -1.30
CA GLY A 227 -1.56 -1.49 -0.31
C GLY A 227 -3.07 -1.70 -0.32
N SER A 228 -3.82 -0.76 -0.91
CA SER A 228 -5.28 -0.78 -1.02
C SER A 228 -5.75 -0.54 -2.45
N PRO A 229 -7.04 -0.78 -2.76
CA PRO A 229 -7.63 -0.47 -4.05
C PRO A 229 -7.51 1.01 -4.41
N ILE A 230 -7.33 1.26 -5.71
CA ILE A 230 -7.38 2.60 -6.30
C ILE A 230 -8.40 2.65 -7.43
N THR A 231 -8.90 3.84 -7.76
CA THR A 231 -9.66 4.06 -8.98
C THR A 231 -8.73 4.03 -10.20
N MET A 232 -9.23 3.51 -11.33
CA MET A 232 -8.45 3.37 -12.56
C MET A 232 -9.22 3.90 -13.78
N PRO A 233 -9.48 5.23 -13.86
CA PRO A 233 -10.24 5.79 -14.99
C PRO A 233 -9.52 5.61 -16.34
N TRP A 234 -8.25 5.34 -16.31
CA TRP A 234 -7.36 5.10 -17.45
C TRP A 234 -7.25 3.63 -17.87
N LEU A 235 -7.94 2.69 -17.18
CA LEU A 235 -7.75 1.24 -17.36
C LEU A 235 -7.87 0.78 -18.82
N ASP A 236 -8.87 1.26 -19.54
CA ASP A 236 -9.12 0.90 -20.94
C ASP A 236 -8.11 1.50 -21.93
N GLN A 237 -7.22 2.36 -21.46
CA GLN A 237 -6.21 3.03 -22.29
C GLN A 237 -4.86 2.32 -22.31
N VAL A 238 -4.64 1.39 -21.37
CA VAL A 238 -3.36 0.71 -21.16
C VAL A 238 -3.42 -0.76 -21.58
N ALA A 239 -2.27 -1.32 -21.97
CA ALA A 239 -2.20 -2.71 -22.42
C ALA A 239 -2.30 -3.71 -21.25
N ALA A 240 -1.77 -3.37 -20.07
CA ALA A 240 -1.79 -4.22 -18.88
C ALA A 240 -1.60 -3.42 -17.59
N VAL A 241 -2.08 -4.00 -16.49
CA VAL A 241 -1.84 -3.51 -15.13
C VAL A 241 -1.25 -4.63 -14.28
N VAL A 242 -0.20 -4.33 -13.55
CA VAL A 242 0.43 -5.22 -12.55
C VAL A 242 0.19 -4.63 -11.17
N GLN A 243 -0.66 -5.27 -10.36
CA GLN A 243 -0.81 -4.92 -8.95
C GLN A 243 0.34 -5.57 -8.17
N ALA A 244 1.37 -4.78 -7.87
CA ALA A 244 2.58 -5.25 -7.19
C ALA A 244 2.45 -5.26 -5.67
N TRP A 245 1.47 -4.55 -5.09
CA TRP A 245 1.34 -4.33 -3.65
C TRP A 245 2.59 -3.66 -3.08
N TYR A 246 3.06 -4.06 -1.89
CA TYR A 246 4.33 -3.68 -1.28
C TYR A 246 5.24 -4.91 -1.18
N PRO A 247 5.96 -5.28 -2.26
CA PRO A 247 6.64 -6.57 -2.37
C PRO A 247 7.96 -6.67 -1.58
N GLY A 248 8.34 -5.65 -0.84
CA GLY A 248 9.51 -5.66 0.04
C GLY A 248 10.84 -5.50 -0.69
N GLN A 249 11.91 -6.09 -0.12
CA GLN A 249 13.29 -5.88 -0.54
C GLN A 249 13.56 -6.28 -1.99
N GLU A 250 12.97 -7.38 -2.47
CA GLU A 250 13.18 -7.91 -3.83
C GLU A 250 12.18 -7.40 -4.86
N CYS A 251 11.54 -6.27 -4.59
CA CYS A 251 10.50 -5.65 -5.43
C CYS A 251 10.92 -5.56 -6.91
N GLY A 252 12.08 -4.98 -7.17
CA GLY A 252 12.59 -4.79 -8.54
C GLY A 252 12.80 -6.11 -9.28
N ASN A 253 13.40 -7.11 -8.63
CA ASN A 253 13.63 -8.43 -9.21
C ASN A 253 12.31 -9.15 -9.50
N ALA A 254 11.36 -9.15 -8.55
CA ALA A 254 10.07 -9.80 -8.72
C ALA A 254 9.23 -9.19 -9.86
N ILE A 255 9.26 -7.85 -9.98
CA ILE A 255 8.58 -7.15 -11.09
C ILE A 255 9.27 -7.47 -12.42
N ALA A 256 10.60 -7.46 -12.48
CA ALA A 256 11.36 -7.78 -13.68
C ALA A 256 11.08 -9.22 -14.16
N ASP A 257 11.11 -10.21 -13.26
CA ASP A 257 10.81 -11.61 -13.58
C ASP A 257 9.43 -11.77 -14.24
N ILE A 258 8.42 -11.03 -13.73
CA ILE A 258 7.07 -11.02 -14.31
C ILE A 258 7.07 -10.36 -15.69
N LEU A 259 7.67 -9.16 -15.82
CA LEU A 259 7.65 -8.40 -17.07
C LEU A 259 8.39 -9.09 -18.20
N PHE A 260 9.52 -9.74 -17.92
CA PHE A 260 10.29 -10.50 -18.92
C PHE A 260 9.78 -11.93 -19.11
N GLY A 261 8.85 -12.39 -18.26
CA GLY A 261 8.21 -13.68 -18.37
C GLY A 261 9.04 -14.85 -17.88
N ASP A 262 10.07 -14.59 -17.07
CA ASP A 262 10.86 -15.61 -16.35
C ASP A 262 9.97 -16.32 -15.31
N VAL A 263 9.03 -15.59 -14.74
CA VAL A 263 8.01 -16.11 -13.86
C VAL A 263 6.62 -15.79 -14.40
N THR A 264 5.77 -16.79 -14.52
CA THR A 264 4.36 -16.62 -14.86
C THR A 264 3.57 -16.10 -13.65
N PRO A 265 2.86 -14.96 -13.76
CA PRO A 265 2.07 -14.42 -12.67
C PRO A 265 1.00 -15.41 -12.20
N SER A 266 0.81 -15.48 -10.89
CA SER A 266 -0.12 -16.42 -10.25
C SER A 266 -0.69 -15.87 -8.95
N GLY A 267 -0.54 -14.58 -8.71
CA GLY A 267 -1.18 -13.87 -7.60
C GLY A 267 -2.67 -13.69 -7.87
N LYS A 268 -3.47 -13.67 -6.81
CA LYS A 268 -4.90 -13.36 -6.84
C LYS A 268 -5.17 -12.20 -5.90
N LEU A 269 -6.09 -11.30 -6.27
CA LEU A 269 -6.49 -10.19 -5.42
C LEU A 269 -7.11 -10.71 -4.13
N SER A 270 -6.58 -10.28 -3.01
CA SER A 270 -7.05 -10.64 -1.67
C SER A 270 -8.22 -9.76 -1.20
N GLN A 271 -8.66 -8.82 -2.01
CA GLN A 271 -9.79 -7.94 -1.77
C GLN A 271 -10.48 -7.58 -3.08
N THR A 272 -11.74 -7.15 -3.00
CA THR A 272 -12.48 -6.61 -4.14
C THR A 272 -11.98 -5.20 -4.45
N PHE A 273 -11.76 -4.89 -5.72
CA PHE A 273 -11.48 -3.52 -6.18
C PHE A 273 -12.81 -2.90 -6.64
N PRO A 274 -13.39 -1.96 -5.90
CA PRO A 274 -14.57 -1.25 -6.34
C PRO A 274 -14.26 -0.32 -7.51
N ALA A 275 -15.26 0.04 -8.29
CA ALA A 275 -15.10 1.01 -9.36
C ALA A 275 -14.96 2.45 -8.83
N ARG A 276 -15.54 2.73 -7.66
CA ARG A 276 -15.55 4.03 -6.98
C ARG A 276 -15.68 3.85 -5.46
N LEU A 277 -15.32 4.88 -4.71
CA LEU A 277 -15.33 4.85 -3.24
C LEU A 277 -16.74 4.59 -2.68
N GLU A 278 -17.79 5.16 -3.29
CA GLU A 278 -19.18 5.03 -2.85
C GLU A 278 -19.70 3.59 -2.92
N ASP A 279 -19.06 2.72 -3.69
CA ASP A 279 -19.39 1.30 -3.76
C ASP A 279 -18.79 0.48 -2.60
N ASN A 280 -17.97 1.11 -1.73
CA ASN A 280 -17.42 0.43 -0.55
C ASN A 280 -18.53 0.15 0.47
N PRO A 281 -18.66 -1.07 1.02
CA PRO A 281 -19.72 -1.43 1.97
C PRO A 281 -19.74 -0.54 3.22
N ALA A 282 -18.61 -0.04 3.68
CA ALA A 282 -18.52 0.81 4.85
C ALA A 282 -18.78 2.30 4.56
N PHE A 283 -18.96 2.72 3.30
CA PHE A 283 -18.98 4.13 2.88
C PHE A 283 -19.96 5.02 3.68
N ILE A 284 -21.15 4.53 3.98
CA ILE A 284 -22.15 5.29 4.75
C ILE A 284 -21.96 5.18 6.29
N ASN A 285 -21.15 4.25 6.76
CA ASN A 285 -20.94 3.98 8.18
C ASN A 285 -19.64 4.58 8.71
N TYR A 286 -18.72 4.91 7.84
CA TYR A 286 -17.38 5.40 8.15
C TYR A 286 -17.24 6.90 7.78
N PRO A 287 -16.58 7.73 8.58
CA PRO A 287 -15.84 7.45 9.82
C PRO A 287 -16.74 7.38 11.07
N GLY A 288 -18.06 7.53 10.95
CA GLY A 288 -19.01 7.55 12.03
C GLY A 288 -19.31 8.97 12.58
N GLU A 289 -20.10 9.04 13.62
CA GLU A 289 -20.57 10.29 14.22
C GLU A 289 -20.52 10.21 15.77
N ASN A 290 -20.22 11.32 16.44
CA ASN A 290 -20.25 11.43 17.91
C ASN A 290 -19.45 10.31 18.63
N GLY A 291 -18.29 9.93 18.10
CA GLY A 291 -17.45 8.88 18.65
C GLY A 291 -18.01 7.46 18.52
N ARG A 292 -18.93 7.23 17.59
CA ARG A 292 -19.54 5.92 17.30
C ARG A 292 -19.37 5.58 15.83
N VAL A 293 -18.97 4.34 15.57
CA VAL A 293 -18.93 3.73 14.24
C VAL A 293 -19.88 2.52 14.23
N TYR A 294 -20.74 2.44 13.23
CA TYR A 294 -21.68 1.34 13.07
C TYR A 294 -21.18 0.40 11.98
N TYR A 295 -21.04 -0.88 12.29
CA TYR A 295 -20.77 -1.94 11.30
C TYR A 295 -22.09 -2.39 10.67
N GLY A 296 -22.78 -1.46 10.01
CA GLY A 296 -24.12 -1.67 9.46
C GLY A 296 -24.20 -2.65 8.30
N GLU A 297 -23.08 -2.96 7.66
CA GLU A 297 -22.93 -3.98 6.64
C GLU A 297 -23.04 -5.42 7.19
N GLY A 298 -22.79 -5.63 8.49
CA GLY A 298 -22.88 -6.93 9.14
C GLY A 298 -21.98 -7.98 8.47
N LEU A 299 -22.56 -9.08 8.01
CA LEU A 299 -21.83 -10.15 7.30
C LEU A 299 -21.48 -9.80 5.84
N PHE A 300 -22.03 -8.68 5.32
CA PHE A 300 -21.87 -8.30 3.93
C PHE A 300 -20.67 -7.38 3.75
N VAL A 301 -19.48 -7.89 3.99
CA VAL A 301 -18.18 -7.22 3.76
C VAL A 301 -17.52 -7.76 2.50
N GLY A 302 -16.67 -6.95 1.85
CA GLY A 302 -15.95 -7.36 0.65
C GLY A 302 -16.89 -7.89 -0.44
N TYR A 303 -16.52 -8.99 -1.14
CA TYR A 303 -17.27 -9.55 -2.25
C TYR A 303 -18.70 -9.98 -1.88
N HIS A 304 -18.99 -10.30 -0.61
CA HIS A 304 -20.34 -10.63 -0.16
C HIS A 304 -21.33 -9.47 -0.38
N TYR A 305 -20.86 -8.23 -0.14
CA TYR A 305 -21.65 -7.02 -0.34
C TYR A 305 -21.95 -6.80 -1.83
N TYR A 306 -20.90 -6.83 -2.67
CA TYR A 306 -21.04 -6.58 -4.11
C TYR A 306 -22.00 -7.60 -4.76
N GLU A 307 -21.89 -8.87 -4.38
CA GLU A 307 -22.80 -9.92 -4.87
C GLU A 307 -24.23 -9.74 -4.35
N LYS A 308 -24.39 -9.35 -3.08
CA LYS A 308 -25.73 -9.16 -2.50
C LYS A 308 -26.44 -7.95 -3.07
N LYS A 309 -25.71 -6.90 -3.42
CA LYS A 309 -26.24 -5.65 -3.99
C LYS A 309 -26.27 -5.67 -5.52
N ASP A 310 -25.76 -6.72 -6.15
CA ASP A 310 -25.59 -6.80 -7.61
C ASP A 310 -24.79 -5.61 -8.19
N ILE A 311 -23.70 -5.26 -7.50
CA ILE A 311 -22.77 -4.20 -7.92
C ILE A 311 -21.58 -4.89 -8.60
N ALA A 312 -21.31 -4.52 -9.87
CA ALA A 312 -20.12 -4.98 -10.58
C ALA A 312 -18.87 -4.25 -10.05
N PRO A 313 -17.91 -4.96 -9.44
CA PRO A 313 -16.64 -4.34 -9.04
C PRO A 313 -15.74 -4.11 -10.27
N LEU A 314 -14.73 -3.26 -10.12
CA LEU A 314 -13.68 -3.11 -11.13
C LEU A 314 -12.92 -4.44 -11.31
N PHE A 315 -12.51 -5.05 -10.18
CA PHE A 315 -11.98 -6.42 -10.15
C PHE A 315 -12.55 -7.18 -8.94
N PRO A 316 -13.06 -8.41 -9.16
CA PRO A 316 -13.64 -9.19 -8.06
C PRO A 316 -12.55 -9.75 -7.14
N PHE A 317 -12.92 -10.10 -5.92
CA PHE A 317 -12.08 -10.87 -5.01
C PHE A 317 -11.60 -12.18 -5.67
N GLY A 318 -10.33 -12.48 -5.50
CA GLY A 318 -9.74 -13.70 -6.07
C GLY A 318 -9.33 -13.58 -7.54
N PHE A 319 -9.56 -12.43 -8.20
CA PHE A 319 -9.18 -12.20 -9.59
C PHE A 319 -7.64 -12.14 -9.76
N GLY A 320 -7.17 -12.63 -10.89
CA GLY A 320 -5.77 -12.52 -11.31
C GLY A 320 -5.54 -13.32 -12.59
N LEU A 321 -4.87 -12.68 -13.57
CA LEU A 321 -4.50 -13.28 -14.86
C LEU A 321 -3.17 -14.02 -14.77
N SER A 322 -2.92 -14.84 -15.80
CA SER A 322 -1.69 -15.62 -15.97
C SER A 322 -1.22 -15.53 -17.42
N TYR A 323 0.04 -15.90 -17.68
CA TYR A 323 0.56 -16.07 -19.05
C TYR A 323 0.22 -17.43 -19.66
N THR A 324 -0.56 -18.25 -18.97
CA THR A 324 -1.14 -19.51 -19.44
C THR A 324 -2.62 -19.58 -19.06
N THR A 325 -3.31 -20.58 -19.56
CA THR A 325 -4.74 -20.79 -19.30
C THR A 325 -4.98 -22.12 -18.60
N PHE A 326 -6.07 -22.18 -17.81
CA PHE A 326 -6.42 -23.38 -17.05
C PHE A 326 -7.86 -23.80 -17.34
N GLY A 327 -8.06 -25.08 -17.58
CA GLY A 327 -9.35 -25.73 -17.67
C GLY A 327 -9.70 -26.47 -16.39
N TYR A 328 -10.97 -26.45 -16.02
CA TYR A 328 -11.51 -27.17 -14.86
C TYR A 328 -12.49 -28.24 -15.35
N SER A 329 -12.39 -29.45 -14.82
CA SER A 329 -13.23 -30.56 -15.23
C SER A 329 -13.42 -31.57 -14.09
N ASN A 330 -14.36 -32.53 -14.28
CA ASN A 330 -14.57 -33.66 -13.40
C ASN A 330 -14.72 -33.29 -11.91
N LEU A 331 -15.52 -32.24 -11.61
CA LEU A 331 -15.87 -31.93 -10.23
C LEU A 331 -16.66 -33.12 -9.64
N ARG A 332 -16.16 -33.63 -8.50
CA ARG A 332 -16.75 -34.74 -7.79
C ARG A 332 -16.66 -34.57 -6.29
N LEU A 333 -17.66 -35.08 -5.59
CA LEU A 333 -17.72 -35.09 -4.14
C LEU A 333 -17.49 -36.52 -3.64
N SER A 334 -16.89 -36.68 -2.45
CA SER A 334 -16.76 -37.99 -1.80
C SER A 334 -18.10 -38.59 -1.38
N SER A 335 -19.10 -37.73 -1.14
CA SER A 335 -20.48 -38.09 -0.83
C SER A 335 -21.43 -36.96 -1.23
N THR A 336 -22.68 -37.24 -1.53
CA THR A 336 -23.72 -36.23 -1.70
C THR A 336 -24.51 -35.97 -0.40
N GLN A 337 -24.24 -36.75 0.66
CA GLN A 337 -24.84 -36.57 1.98
C GLN A 337 -23.74 -36.73 3.04
N ILE A 338 -23.70 -35.84 4.01
CA ILE A 338 -22.77 -35.86 5.13
C ILE A 338 -23.50 -35.63 6.45
N GLY A 339 -23.06 -36.30 7.49
CA GLY A 339 -23.43 -36.02 8.87
C GLY A 339 -22.57 -34.86 9.45
N PRO A 340 -22.87 -34.40 10.68
CA PRO A 340 -22.19 -33.28 11.28
C PRO A 340 -20.74 -33.55 11.63
N ASP A 341 -20.35 -34.83 11.78
CA ASP A 341 -18.95 -35.23 12.13
C ASP A 341 -18.16 -35.68 10.90
N ASP A 342 -18.78 -35.69 9.72
CA ASP A 342 -18.12 -36.07 8.48
C ASP A 342 -17.36 -34.91 7.87
N THR A 343 -16.34 -35.26 7.06
CA THR A 343 -15.62 -34.32 6.20
C THR A 343 -15.91 -34.68 4.74
N LEU A 344 -16.44 -33.72 3.98
CA LEU A 344 -16.67 -33.85 2.56
C LEU A 344 -15.37 -33.48 1.80
N SER A 345 -14.92 -34.40 0.94
CA SER A 345 -13.85 -34.08 -0.02
C SER A 345 -14.45 -33.59 -1.33
N VAL A 346 -14.00 -32.44 -1.78
CA VAL A 346 -14.32 -31.82 -3.07
C VAL A 346 -13.11 -31.96 -3.98
N MET A 347 -13.24 -32.64 -5.09
CA MET A 347 -12.15 -32.95 -6.02
C MET A 347 -12.46 -32.37 -7.39
N VAL A 348 -11.51 -31.65 -7.98
CA VAL A 348 -11.61 -31.11 -9.33
C VAL A 348 -10.31 -31.36 -10.09
N ASP A 349 -10.41 -31.70 -11.36
CA ASP A 349 -9.26 -31.87 -12.23
C ASP A 349 -8.95 -30.50 -12.90
N VAL A 350 -7.71 -30.02 -12.73
CA VAL A 350 -7.22 -28.76 -13.31
C VAL A 350 -6.16 -29.07 -14.35
N THR A 351 -6.35 -28.57 -15.55
CA THR A 351 -5.45 -28.78 -16.70
C THR A 351 -4.85 -27.45 -17.13
N ASN A 352 -3.54 -27.40 -17.31
CA ASN A 352 -2.90 -26.27 -18.00
C ASN A 352 -3.16 -26.41 -19.51
N THR A 353 -4.03 -25.57 -20.05
CA THR A 353 -4.44 -25.58 -21.46
C THR A 353 -3.61 -24.64 -22.35
N GLY A 354 -2.70 -23.89 -21.76
CA GLY A 354 -1.82 -22.96 -22.46
C GLY A 354 -0.43 -23.54 -22.77
N GLN A 355 0.52 -22.67 -23.10
CA GLN A 355 1.83 -23.06 -23.60
C GLN A 355 2.99 -22.78 -22.62
N ARG A 356 2.70 -22.23 -21.44
CA ARG A 356 3.71 -21.91 -20.42
C ARG A 356 3.44 -22.67 -19.12
N VAL A 357 4.49 -22.97 -18.39
CA VAL A 357 4.34 -23.44 -17.00
C VAL A 357 3.67 -22.34 -16.20
N GLY A 358 2.66 -22.70 -15.41
CA GLY A 358 1.94 -21.75 -14.58
C GLY A 358 1.43 -22.34 -13.28
N LYS A 359 0.99 -21.48 -12.40
CA LYS A 359 0.35 -21.88 -11.14
C LYS A 359 -1.07 -21.32 -11.12
N GLU A 360 -2.05 -22.16 -10.78
CA GLU A 360 -3.44 -21.74 -10.58
C GLU A 360 -3.82 -21.83 -9.11
N VAL A 361 -4.66 -20.90 -8.66
CA VAL A 361 -5.26 -20.91 -7.32
C VAL A 361 -6.71 -21.34 -7.45
N VAL A 362 -6.98 -22.60 -7.14
CA VAL A 362 -8.32 -23.19 -7.15
C VAL A 362 -9.04 -22.77 -5.88
N GLN A 363 -10.14 -22.03 -6.02
CA GLN A 363 -10.92 -21.47 -4.92
C GLN A 363 -12.20 -22.28 -4.74
N LEU A 364 -12.48 -22.71 -3.50
CA LEU A 364 -13.69 -23.43 -3.13
C LEU A 364 -14.58 -22.53 -2.28
N TYR A 365 -15.73 -22.23 -2.81
CA TYR A 365 -16.80 -21.51 -2.13
C TYR A 365 -17.92 -22.46 -1.75
N VAL A 366 -18.66 -22.10 -0.71
CA VAL A 366 -19.87 -22.82 -0.28
C VAL A 366 -21.03 -21.85 -0.20
N GLN A 367 -22.16 -22.24 -0.78
CA GLN A 367 -23.44 -21.59 -0.65
C GLN A 367 -24.34 -22.44 0.24
N ASP A 368 -24.98 -21.83 1.22
CA ASP A 368 -26.10 -22.41 1.94
C ASP A 368 -27.40 -22.07 1.19
N ALA A 369 -28.00 -23.08 0.55
CA ALA A 369 -29.16 -22.87 -0.29
C ALA A 369 -30.48 -22.79 0.50
N THR A 370 -30.47 -23.23 1.77
CA THR A 370 -31.67 -23.40 2.60
C THR A 370 -31.58 -22.71 3.97
N SER A 371 -30.64 -21.79 4.15
CA SER A 371 -30.43 -21.12 5.42
C SER A 371 -31.69 -20.45 5.97
N SER A 372 -31.92 -20.61 7.27
CA SER A 372 -32.98 -19.91 8.00
C SER A 372 -32.70 -18.43 8.24
N LEU A 373 -31.43 -18.03 8.17
CA LEU A 373 -30.96 -16.66 8.32
C LEU A 373 -30.42 -16.11 7.00
N LEU A 374 -30.36 -14.79 6.93
CA LEU A 374 -29.77 -14.11 5.80
C LEU A 374 -28.25 -14.32 5.79
N ARG A 375 -27.74 -15.04 4.78
CA ARG A 375 -26.31 -15.33 4.58
C ARG A 375 -25.80 -14.76 3.25
N PRO A 376 -24.47 -14.60 3.10
CA PRO A 376 -23.85 -14.32 1.80
C PRO A 376 -24.23 -15.36 0.74
N ASN A 377 -24.27 -14.95 -0.53
CA ASN A 377 -24.59 -15.85 -1.63
C ASN A 377 -23.62 -17.04 -1.72
N LYS A 378 -22.36 -16.83 -1.34
CA LYS A 378 -21.34 -17.85 -1.17
C LYS A 378 -20.21 -17.33 -0.31
N GLU A 379 -19.46 -18.23 0.30
CA GLU A 379 -18.33 -17.90 1.18
C GLU A 379 -17.11 -18.75 0.79
N LEU A 380 -15.93 -18.12 0.64
CA LEU A 380 -14.69 -18.84 0.43
C LEU A 380 -14.36 -19.70 1.66
N LYS A 381 -14.27 -21.01 1.49
CA LYS A 381 -13.99 -21.94 2.58
C LYS A 381 -12.63 -22.61 2.45
N SER A 382 -12.08 -22.68 1.24
CA SER A 382 -10.76 -23.26 1.00
C SER A 382 -10.17 -22.75 -0.30
N PHE A 383 -8.85 -22.80 -0.42
CA PHE A 383 -8.15 -22.62 -1.68
C PHE A 383 -6.88 -23.47 -1.73
N ALA A 384 -6.44 -23.81 -2.93
CA ALA A 384 -5.20 -24.55 -3.14
C ALA A 384 -4.48 -24.03 -4.37
N LYS A 385 -3.16 -23.85 -4.27
CA LYS A 385 -2.30 -23.42 -5.37
C LYS A 385 -1.58 -24.64 -5.98
N VAL A 386 -1.78 -24.85 -7.28
CA VAL A 386 -1.20 -25.99 -8.00
C VAL A 386 -0.33 -25.51 -9.17
N GLN A 387 0.85 -26.07 -9.32
CA GLN A 387 1.73 -25.81 -10.48
C GLN A 387 1.51 -26.90 -11.53
N LEU A 388 1.40 -26.48 -12.81
CA LEU A 388 1.14 -27.34 -13.95
C LEU A 388 2.03 -26.94 -15.12
N VAL A 389 2.63 -27.94 -15.77
CA VAL A 389 3.30 -27.74 -17.08
C VAL A 389 2.24 -27.79 -18.19
N PRO A 390 2.51 -27.29 -19.41
CA PRO A 390 1.58 -27.35 -20.54
C PRO A 390 1.03 -28.76 -20.78
N GLY A 391 -0.28 -28.89 -20.86
CA GLY A 391 -1.00 -30.16 -21.04
C GLY A 391 -1.13 -31.03 -19.79
N GLU A 392 -0.49 -30.68 -18.68
CA GLU A 392 -0.59 -31.45 -17.43
C GLU A 392 -1.95 -31.23 -16.76
N THR A 393 -2.51 -32.32 -16.24
CA THR A 393 -3.72 -32.32 -15.41
C THR A 393 -3.40 -32.85 -14.02
N LYS A 394 -3.83 -32.13 -12.99
CA LYS A 394 -3.77 -32.58 -11.59
C LYS A 394 -5.15 -32.52 -10.95
N THR A 395 -5.46 -33.51 -10.13
CA THR A 395 -6.62 -33.46 -9.25
C THR A 395 -6.29 -32.64 -8.02
N VAL A 396 -7.05 -31.56 -7.79
CA VAL A 396 -7.01 -30.76 -6.57
C VAL A 396 -8.12 -31.24 -5.64
N THR A 397 -7.76 -31.59 -4.42
CA THR A 397 -8.69 -32.05 -3.38
C THR A 397 -8.72 -31.02 -2.26
N GLN A 398 -9.92 -30.60 -1.90
CA GLN A 398 -10.18 -29.67 -0.79
C GLN A 398 -11.26 -30.27 0.12
N SER A 399 -11.32 -29.84 1.38
CA SER A 399 -12.19 -30.42 2.39
C SER A 399 -13.20 -29.39 2.92
N ILE A 400 -14.41 -29.82 3.15
CA ILE A 400 -15.48 -29.10 3.84
C ILE A 400 -15.86 -29.90 5.07
N ALA A 401 -15.69 -29.32 6.28
CA ALA A 401 -16.21 -29.86 7.54
C ALA A 401 -17.38 -28.97 8.02
N ARG A 402 -18.09 -29.42 9.06
CA ARG A 402 -19.26 -28.67 9.59
C ARG A 402 -18.99 -27.21 9.89
N ASP A 403 -17.78 -26.87 10.41
CA ASP A 403 -17.39 -25.51 10.76
C ASP A 403 -17.43 -24.58 9.52
N ALA A 404 -17.13 -25.12 8.33
CA ALA A 404 -17.24 -24.39 7.07
C ALA A 404 -18.70 -24.12 6.65
N LEU A 405 -19.67 -24.83 7.21
CA LEU A 405 -21.11 -24.70 6.92
C LEU A 405 -21.83 -23.83 7.95
N ALA A 406 -21.18 -23.59 9.11
CA ALA A 406 -21.82 -22.96 10.26
C ALA A 406 -21.88 -21.44 10.16
N TYR A 407 -22.81 -20.87 10.90
CA TYR A 407 -22.87 -19.47 11.31
C TYR A 407 -22.94 -19.37 12.85
N TYR A 408 -22.63 -18.21 13.40
CA TYR A 408 -22.79 -17.97 14.81
C TYR A 408 -24.17 -17.35 15.09
N ASP A 409 -24.97 -18.04 15.90
CA ASP A 409 -26.26 -17.56 16.41
C ASP A 409 -26.00 -16.73 17.68
N ASP A 410 -26.10 -15.42 17.57
CA ASP A 410 -25.81 -14.48 18.64
C ASP A 410 -26.87 -14.50 19.75
N LEU A 411 -28.10 -14.87 19.44
CA LEU A 411 -29.17 -15.02 20.41
C LEU A 411 -28.99 -16.28 21.25
N ALA A 412 -28.64 -17.40 20.61
CA ALA A 412 -28.38 -18.66 21.28
C ALA A 412 -26.92 -18.79 21.78
N GLN A 413 -26.04 -17.87 21.41
CA GLN A 413 -24.61 -17.84 21.74
C GLN A 413 -23.89 -19.16 21.40
N GLN A 414 -24.13 -19.68 20.20
CA GLN A 414 -23.56 -20.94 19.72
C GLN A 414 -23.36 -20.94 18.22
N TRP A 415 -22.45 -21.79 17.75
CA TRP A 415 -22.32 -22.07 16.34
C TRP A 415 -23.40 -23.05 15.90
N VAL A 416 -23.95 -22.83 14.69
CA VAL A 416 -25.00 -23.64 14.11
C VAL A 416 -24.67 -23.97 12.67
N ALA A 417 -24.60 -25.28 12.35
CA ALA A 417 -24.62 -25.80 10.99
C ALA A 417 -25.99 -26.46 10.78
N GLU A 418 -26.85 -25.83 9.97
CA GLU A 418 -28.23 -26.29 9.74
C GLU A 418 -28.25 -27.47 8.77
N ALA A 419 -29.10 -28.45 9.06
CA ALA A 419 -29.43 -29.50 8.08
C ALA A 419 -30.09 -28.86 6.87
N GLY A 420 -29.62 -29.22 5.67
CA GLY A 420 -30.15 -28.64 4.44
C GLY A 420 -29.22 -28.84 3.25
N GLU A 421 -29.62 -28.25 2.14
CA GLU A 421 -28.87 -28.29 0.89
C GLU A 421 -27.78 -27.21 0.84
N PHE A 422 -26.60 -27.63 0.44
CA PHE A 422 -25.45 -26.77 0.20
C PHE A 422 -24.92 -26.97 -1.23
N VAL A 423 -24.28 -25.92 -1.77
CA VAL A 423 -23.61 -26.00 -3.06
C VAL A 423 -22.14 -25.73 -2.87
N ALA A 424 -21.28 -26.65 -3.30
CA ALA A 424 -19.86 -26.45 -3.47
C ALA A 424 -19.61 -25.79 -4.85
N LEU A 425 -18.97 -24.63 -4.86
CA LEU A 425 -18.66 -23.87 -6.08
C LEU A 425 -17.14 -23.76 -6.19
N VAL A 426 -16.60 -24.24 -7.30
CA VAL A 426 -15.16 -24.20 -7.56
C VAL A 426 -14.87 -23.22 -8.69
N GLY A 427 -13.91 -22.32 -8.46
CA GLY A 427 -13.60 -21.29 -9.45
C GLY A 427 -12.21 -20.71 -9.32
N SER A 428 -11.90 -19.73 -10.17
CA SER A 428 -10.63 -18.99 -10.19
C SER A 428 -10.74 -17.60 -9.53
N SER A 429 -11.98 -17.15 -9.24
CA SER A 429 -12.30 -15.94 -8.47
C SER A 429 -13.73 -16.03 -7.93
N SER A 430 -14.16 -15.05 -7.13
CA SER A 430 -15.54 -15.00 -6.63
C SER A 430 -16.59 -14.85 -7.74
N GLN A 431 -16.23 -14.32 -8.89
CA GLN A 431 -17.14 -14.16 -10.05
C GLN A 431 -16.84 -15.13 -11.20
N ASP A 432 -15.75 -15.88 -11.14
CA ASP A 432 -15.41 -16.88 -12.16
C ASP A 432 -15.54 -18.29 -11.59
N ILE A 433 -16.81 -18.74 -11.43
CA ILE A 433 -17.13 -20.09 -10.98
C ILE A 433 -17.14 -21.02 -12.19
N ARG A 434 -16.35 -22.09 -12.13
CA ARG A 434 -16.11 -23.03 -13.22
C ARG A 434 -16.91 -24.32 -13.11
N ALA A 435 -17.22 -24.74 -11.90
CA ALA A 435 -17.99 -25.95 -11.64
C ALA A 435 -18.74 -25.87 -10.31
N THR A 436 -19.88 -26.54 -10.23
CA THR A 436 -20.71 -26.61 -9.01
C THR A 436 -21.20 -28.03 -8.76
N ALA A 437 -21.37 -28.40 -7.48
CA ALA A 437 -21.94 -29.67 -7.07
C ALA A 437 -22.74 -29.50 -5.77
N THR A 438 -23.92 -30.11 -5.71
CA THR A 438 -24.82 -30.03 -4.55
C THR A 438 -24.57 -31.19 -3.58
N PHE A 439 -24.68 -30.93 -2.29
CA PHE A 439 -24.66 -31.91 -1.22
C PHE A 439 -25.59 -31.52 -0.08
N THR A 440 -25.92 -32.46 0.80
CA THR A 440 -26.82 -32.25 1.92
C THR A 440 -26.12 -32.53 3.25
N LEU A 441 -26.23 -31.61 4.20
CA LEU A 441 -25.98 -31.88 5.62
C LEU A 441 -27.24 -32.50 6.21
N THR A 442 -27.15 -33.73 6.68
CA THR A 442 -28.32 -34.52 7.07
C THR A 442 -28.93 -34.15 8.42
N THR A 443 -28.12 -33.55 9.31
CA THR A 443 -28.52 -33.23 10.68
C THR A 443 -27.95 -31.92 11.12
N THR A 444 -28.78 -31.06 11.74
CA THR A 444 -28.34 -29.81 12.35
C THR A 444 -27.43 -30.09 13.53
N SER A 445 -26.29 -29.41 13.55
CA SER A 445 -25.29 -29.46 14.65
C SER A 445 -25.17 -28.08 15.31
N ARG A 446 -25.00 -28.10 16.63
CA ARG A 446 -24.82 -26.90 17.47
C ARG A 446 -23.71 -27.13 18.48
N TRP A 447 -22.86 -26.11 18.73
CA TRP A 447 -21.77 -26.21 19.71
C TRP A 447 -21.28 -24.85 20.23
#